data_56cc3dea02264353c6b3099d9e72fe9f
#
_entry.id   56cc3dea02264353c6b3099d9e72fe9f
#
_cell.length_a   1.000
_cell.length_b   1.000
_cell.length_c   1.000
_cell.angle_alpha   90.00
_cell.angle_beta   90.00
_cell.angle_gamma   90.00
#
_symmetry.space_group_name_H-M   'P 1'
#
loop_
_entity.id
_entity.type
_entity.pdbx_description
1 polymer ?
#
loop_
_entity_poly.entity_id
_entity_poly.type
_entity_poly.pdbx_seq_one_letter_code
_entity_poly.pdbx_strand_id
1 'polypeptide(L)' 'MALRRKISTYWADPPGKGYAEVWIDFKEELGYIEYYDDNEKKFFTEDFPNKSIRYVEDAAENWALGIKKLENI' A
#
# COMPACT_ATOMS: atom_id res chain seq x y z
N MET A 1 -13.89 -17.84 -4.05
CA MET A 1 -13.55 -17.24 -2.73
C MET A 1 -12.32 -16.38 -2.86
N ALA A 2 -12.37 -15.18 -2.33
CA ALA A 2 -11.22 -14.30 -2.38
C ALA A 2 -10.16 -14.74 -1.38
N LEU A 3 -8.90 -14.84 -1.82
CA LEU A 3 -7.78 -15.20 -0.96
C LEU A 3 -7.07 -13.94 -0.44
N ARG A 4 -7.56 -12.78 -0.81
CA ARG A 4 -7.00 -11.52 -0.36
C ARG A 4 -8.13 -10.51 -0.18
N ARG A 5 -7.85 -9.50 0.67
CA ARG A 5 -8.85 -8.50 0.99
C ARG A 5 -8.18 -7.13 1.11
N LYS A 6 -8.84 -6.13 0.53
CA LYS A 6 -8.38 -4.76 0.70
C LYS A 6 -8.82 -4.25 2.07
N ILE A 7 -7.90 -3.72 2.82
CA ILE A 7 -8.14 -3.24 4.19
C ILE A 7 -8.39 -1.74 4.20
N SER A 8 -7.58 -0.97 3.49
CA SER A 8 -7.68 0.48 3.51
C SER A 8 -7.03 1.10 2.29
N THR A 9 -7.34 2.38 2.05
CA THR A 9 -6.76 3.15 0.96
C THR A 9 -6.28 4.48 1.53
N TYR A 10 -5.09 4.91 1.14
CA TYR A 10 -4.51 6.18 1.55
C TYR A 10 -4.19 7.00 0.32
N TRP A 11 -4.82 8.19 0.22
CA TRP A 11 -4.62 9.08 -0.91
C TRP A 11 -3.43 10.00 -0.64
N ALA A 12 -2.60 10.19 -1.66
CA ALA A 12 -1.41 11.03 -1.51
C ALA A 12 -1.77 12.48 -1.23
N ASP A 13 -0.92 13.13 -0.44
CA ASP A 13 -1.04 14.55 -0.16
C ASP A 13 0.29 15.20 -0.57
N PRO A 14 0.29 16.13 -1.54
CA PRO A 14 -0.89 16.76 -2.13
C PRO A 14 -1.63 15.84 -3.10
N PRO A 15 -2.91 16.14 -3.38
CA PRO A 15 -3.69 15.37 -4.34
C PRO A 15 -3.04 15.33 -5.72
N GLY A 16 -3.33 14.26 -6.46
CA GLY A 16 -2.79 14.10 -7.81
C GLY A 16 -1.55 13.25 -7.89
N LYS A 17 -1.07 12.74 -6.75
CA LYS A 17 0.11 11.85 -6.74
C LYS A 17 -0.27 10.38 -6.65
N GLY A 18 -1.57 10.06 -6.66
CA GLY A 18 -2.01 8.69 -6.62
C GLY A 18 -2.45 8.24 -5.25
N TYR A 19 -2.43 6.94 -5.04
CA TYR A 19 -2.92 6.37 -3.78
C TYR A 19 -2.25 5.03 -3.53
N ALA A 20 -2.34 4.59 -2.27
CA ALA A 20 -1.82 3.30 -1.83
C ALA A 20 -2.97 2.47 -1.29
N GLU A 21 -3.06 1.23 -1.71
CA GLU A 21 -4.05 0.28 -1.20
C GLU A 21 -3.36 -0.74 -0.32
N VAL A 22 -3.87 -0.90 0.90
CA VAL A 22 -3.35 -1.90 1.83
C VAL A 22 -4.19 -3.16 1.70
N TRP A 23 -3.52 -4.27 1.47
CA TRP A 23 -4.15 -5.57 1.26
C TRP A 23 -3.61 -6.59 2.24
N ILE A 24 -4.36 -7.63 2.48
CA ILE A 24 -3.89 -8.81 3.18
C ILE A 24 -4.16 -10.03 2.32
N ASP A 25 -3.13 -10.87 2.20
CA ASP A 25 -3.21 -12.13 1.47
C ASP A 25 -3.36 -13.24 2.51
N PHE A 26 -4.53 -13.87 2.55
CA PHE A 26 -4.83 -14.90 3.55
C PHE A 26 -4.12 -16.22 3.27
N LYS A 27 -3.74 -16.47 2.02
CA LYS A 27 -3.04 -17.67 1.67
C LYS A 27 -1.58 -17.62 2.12
N GLU A 28 -0.94 -16.48 1.91
CA GLU A 28 0.47 -16.29 2.27
C GLU A 28 0.63 -15.69 3.65
N GLU A 29 -0.46 -15.32 4.30
CA GLU A 29 -0.46 -14.66 5.61
C GLU A 29 0.43 -13.42 5.60
N LEU A 30 0.21 -12.58 4.60
CA LEU A 30 1.10 -11.49 4.25
C LEU A 30 0.31 -10.21 3.98
N GLY A 31 0.71 -9.13 4.63
CA GLY A 31 0.21 -7.81 4.29
C GLY A 31 1.07 -7.21 3.18
N TYR A 32 0.45 -6.46 2.30
CA TYR A 32 1.18 -5.80 1.23
C TYR A 32 0.48 -4.52 0.81
N ILE A 33 1.21 -3.67 0.10
CA ILE A 33 0.69 -2.40 -0.39
C ILE A 33 0.84 -2.37 -1.90
N GLU A 34 -0.23 -1.96 -2.59
CA GLU A 34 -0.20 -1.69 -4.02
C GLU A 34 -0.27 -0.18 -4.20
N TYR A 35 0.71 0.38 -4.90
CA TYR A 35 0.80 1.82 -5.13
C TYR A 35 0.34 2.16 -6.54
N TYR A 36 -0.52 3.16 -6.64
CA TYR A 36 -1.11 3.59 -7.90
C TYR A 36 -0.79 5.05 -8.16
N ASP A 37 -0.59 5.40 -9.43
CA ASP A 37 -0.37 6.78 -9.82
C ASP A 37 -1.73 7.50 -10.00
N ASP A 38 -1.69 8.76 -10.42
CA ASP A 38 -2.90 9.56 -10.59
C ASP A 38 -3.77 9.10 -11.76
N ASN A 39 -3.27 8.20 -12.60
CA ASN A 39 -4.03 7.60 -13.69
C ASN A 39 -4.55 6.21 -13.30
N GLU A 40 -4.47 5.87 -12.01
CA GLU A 40 -4.93 4.59 -11.47
C GLU A 40 -4.17 3.40 -12.03
N LYS A 41 -2.91 3.62 -12.40
CA LYS A 41 -2.03 2.54 -12.82
C LYS A 41 -1.16 2.11 -11.67
N LYS A 42 -1.16 0.81 -11.39
CA LYS A 42 -0.29 0.27 -10.35
C LYS A 42 1.15 0.33 -10.85
N PHE A 43 2.02 0.97 -10.08
CA PHE A 43 3.42 1.11 -10.45
C PHE A 43 4.36 0.40 -9.49
N PHE A 44 3.89 -0.04 -8.33
CA PHE A 44 4.75 -0.72 -7.37
C PHE A 44 3.92 -1.53 -6.40
N THR A 45 4.47 -2.67 -5.95
CA THR A 45 3.89 -3.47 -4.89
C THR A 45 4.98 -3.74 -3.86
N GLU A 46 4.64 -3.54 -2.58
CA GLU A 46 5.59 -3.75 -1.50
C GLU A 46 5.02 -4.78 -0.52
N ASP A 47 5.76 -5.86 -0.30
CA ASP A 47 5.34 -6.93 0.61
C ASP A 47 5.93 -6.70 2.00
N PHE A 48 5.16 -7.10 3.03
CA PHE A 48 5.58 -6.92 4.41
C PHE A 48 5.47 -8.25 5.16
N PRO A 49 6.35 -9.20 4.87
CA PRO A 49 6.32 -10.49 5.56
C PRO A 49 6.60 -10.30 7.05
N ASN A 50 5.86 -11.03 7.89
CA ASN A 50 6.05 -11.03 9.34
C ASN A 50 5.81 -9.67 10.00
N LYS A 51 5.01 -8.81 9.36
CA LYS A 51 4.64 -7.52 9.94
C LYS A 51 3.14 -7.49 10.21
N SER A 52 2.75 -6.77 11.26
CA SER A 52 1.33 -6.60 11.57
C SER A 52 0.65 -5.73 10.50
N ILE A 53 -0.67 -5.86 10.40
CA ILE A 53 -1.41 -5.02 9.45
C ILE A 53 -1.29 -3.54 9.80
N ARG A 54 -1.16 -3.23 11.09
CA ARG A 54 -0.96 -1.85 11.53
C ARG A 54 0.35 -1.27 11.00
N TYR A 55 1.40 -2.09 11.00
CA TYR A 55 2.68 -1.67 10.43
C TYR A 55 2.53 -1.35 8.94
N VAL A 56 1.79 -2.19 8.22
CA VAL A 56 1.57 -1.99 6.79
C VAL A 56 0.76 -0.72 6.55
N GLU A 57 -0.27 -0.50 7.35
CA GLU A 57 -1.09 0.71 7.23
C GLU A 57 -0.26 1.97 7.52
N ASP A 58 0.59 1.92 8.52
CA ASP A 58 1.46 3.05 8.84
C ASP A 58 2.42 3.35 7.69
N ALA A 59 2.94 2.31 7.04
CA ALA A 59 3.83 2.49 5.90
C ALA A 59 3.10 3.18 4.73
N ALA A 60 1.86 2.75 4.46
CA ALA A 60 1.07 3.36 3.40
C ALA A 60 0.74 4.82 3.72
N GLU A 61 0.38 5.10 4.96
CA GLU A 61 0.08 6.46 5.40
C GLU A 61 1.30 7.35 5.29
N ASN A 62 2.46 6.87 5.71
CA ASN A 62 3.70 7.65 5.63
C ASN A 62 4.05 7.98 4.18
N TRP A 63 3.83 7.04 3.27
CA TRP A 63 4.03 7.34 1.85
C TRP A 63 3.06 8.41 1.38
N ALA A 64 1.79 8.30 1.75
CA ALA A 64 0.76 9.24 1.32
C ALA A 64 1.06 10.66 1.83
N LEU A 65 1.65 10.76 3.03
CA LEU A 65 2.01 12.04 3.63
C LEU A 65 3.36 12.58 3.11
N GLY A 66 4.04 11.82 2.26
CA GLY A 66 5.31 12.25 1.70
C GLY A 66 6.51 11.97 2.60
N ILE A 67 6.30 11.27 3.71
CA ILE A 67 7.38 10.95 4.65
C ILE A 67 8.20 9.79 4.16
N LYS A 68 7.52 8.74 3.64
CA LYS A 68 8.18 7.55 3.14
C LYS A 68 8.40 7.66 1.64
N LYS A 69 9.59 7.35 1.19
CA LYS A 69 9.94 7.34 -0.23
C LYS A 69 10.12 5.91 -0.71
N LEU A 70 9.70 5.66 -1.95
CA LEU A 70 9.90 4.35 -2.57
C LEU A 70 11.20 4.43 -3.38
N GLU A 71 12.26 3.86 -2.83
CA GLU A 71 13.60 4.08 -3.33
C GLU A 71 13.88 3.53 -4.74
N ASN A 72 13.12 2.53 -5.16
CA ASN A 72 13.38 1.87 -6.44
C ASN A 72 12.47 2.33 -7.56
N ILE A 73 11.94 3.52 -7.43
CA ILE A 73 10.99 4.07 -8.41
C ILE A 73 11.49 5.36 -9.01
#